data_e3112f2c5e4534fc5aa895659257f0db
#
_entry.id   e3112f2c5e4534fc5aa895659257f0db
#
_cell.length_a   1.000
_cell.length_b   1.000
_cell.length_c   1.000
_cell.angle_alpha   90.00
_cell.angle_beta   90.00
_cell.angle_gamma   90.00
#
_symmetry.space_group_name_H-M   'P 1'
#
loop_
_entity.id
_entity.type
_entity.pdbx_description
1 polymer ?
#
loop_
_entity_poly.entity_id
_entity_poly.type
_entity_poly.pdbx_seq_one_letter_code
_entity_poly.pdbx_strand_id
1 'polypeptide(L)'
;RLDQRPLMLKGGDSGLPAVVPGKPEKSFLLEVISDPDHEIAMPPKGDRLTKEHITTLRTWIAEGADWPGQMDKKLELKTDHWSFQPIVRPSLPSGSDNPLDAFLERKLKESGLAANKPADARSLIQRVHITITGLPPTPEEVTKFEQAYQADPEKAYSDLIDAQLESSHFGERWAQHWLDVIRWAETNGSESNLYRKNAWFYRDYVIRAFNNDTPYNQFITEQLAGDQLGVGEATGFLVAGPHVPAATVGREPTAIRQARADRVDEIMQTIGASMMGVTVGCARCHNHKFDPISIQDYYSLTAIFQGVEFGGRIPELKKDHPRKKRAAEIYPQLNAERKFLRESIGFWEENWGAHSDMAFPNTTTKKLRIEFGSPKIFIDELEVFGPANFRKNLAHQNTGTTLVESSEMLQEGSTVEKANDGKYGTMVWRAAARKNSKEKPWVEINFPKPIEVNRFRFSSNREYHLETDYLEKMPGSYYPGFRVLALQDDGTWKTLAATQLARQSLKKNPQANGAAKRLHAYIATLREEGPHHSFIGNFTQPGPTKVLHRGSPENPRDEVPPAAFAIMEGDLGLNSSTKDPVRRKKFADWLTDPKHPLTARVMVNRIWHHL
;
A
#
# COMPACT_ATOMS: atom_id res chain seq x y z
N ARG A 1 -34.56 -4.07 -6.89
CA ARG A 1 -34.40 -5.53 -7.05
C ARG A 1 -35.76 -6.18 -6.83
N LEU A 2 -36.17 -7.00 -7.78
CA LEU A 2 -37.45 -7.73 -7.74
C LEU A 2 -37.26 -9.22 -7.41
N ASP A 3 -36.01 -9.61 -7.09
CA ASP A 3 -35.60 -10.97 -6.77
C ASP A 3 -35.52 -11.25 -5.26
N GLN A 4 -35.82 -10.26 -4.45
CA GLN A 4 -35.86 -10.37 -2.99
C GLN A 4 -37.07 -9.61 -2.43
N ARG A 5 -37.95 -10.33 -1.75
CA ARG A 5 -39.18 -9.76 -1.19
C ARG A 5 -38.95 -8.55 -0.30
N PRO A 6 -38.02 -8.56 0.69
CA PRO A 6 -37.79 -7.41 1.55
C PRO A 6 -37.35 -6.15 0.78
N LEU A 7 -36.53 -6.30 -0.28
CA LEU A 7 -36.07 -5.18 -1.10
C LEU A 7 -37.17 -4.66 -2.03
N MET A 8 -38.00 -5.55 -2.56
CA MET A 8 -39.15 -5.20 -3.38
C MET A 8 -40.19 -4.39 -2.57
N LEU A 9 -40.44 -4.77 -1.33
CA LEU A 9 -41.34 -4.05 -0.42
C LEU A 9 -40.77 -2.73 0.07
N LYS A 10 -39.44 -2.64 0.27
CA LYS A 10 -38.73 -1.42 0.69
C LYS A 10 -38.63 -0.39 -0.43
N GLY A 11 -38.52 -0.85 -1.69
CA GLY A 11 -38.31 0.00 -2.84
C GLY A 11 -36.82 0.18 -3.19
N GLY A 12 -36.58 0.93 -4.25
CA GLY A 12 -35.26 1.26 -4.80
C GLY A 12 -34.85 2.71 -4.52
N ASP A 13 -34.06 3.29 -5.44
CA ASP A 13 -33.52 4.65 -5.35
C ASP A 13 -34.60 5.75 -5.34
N SER A 14 -35.79 5.47 -5.86
CA SER A 14 -36.93 6.38 -5.78
C SER A 14 -37.49 6.57 -4.37
N GLY A 15 -37.10 5.71 -3.40
CA GLY A 15 -37.67 5.67 -2.07
C GLY A 15 -39.11 5.14 -2.00
N LEU A 16 -39.72 4.79 -3.15
CA LEU A 16 -41.07 4.27 -3.24
C LEU A 16 -41.04 2.74 -3.24
N PRO A 17 -41.93 2.05 -2.49
CA PRO A 17 -42.06 0.60 -2.53
C PRO A 17 -42.38 0.12 -3.96
N ALA A 18 -41.59 -0.83 -4.48
CA ALA A 18 -41.87 -1.38 -5.79
C ALA A 18 -43.21 -2.14 -5.81
N VAL A 19 -43.53 -2.83 -4.72
CA VAL A 19 -44.80 -3.53 -4.51
C VAL A 19 -45.32 -3.23 -3.10
N VAL A 20 -46.60 -2.87 -3.02
CA VAL A 20 -47.35 -2.75 -1.76
C VAL A 20 -48.41 -3.85 -1.74
N PRO A 21 -48.25 -4.91 -0.94
CA PRO A 21 -49.18 -6.03 -0.91
C PRO A 21 -50.60 -5.57 -0.67
N GLY A 22 -51.55 -6.07 -1.46
CA GLY A 22 -52.95 -5.72 -1.43
C GLY A 22 -53.34 -4.34 -1.99
N LYS A 23 -52.31 -3.56 -2.50
CA LYS A 23 -52.54 -2.19 -2.97
C LYS A 23 -51.83 -1.96 -4.34
N PRO A 24 -52.40 -2.48 -5.42
CA PRO A 24 -51.80 -2.30 -6.76
C PRO A 24 -51.58 -0.84 -7.16
N GLU A 25 -52.49 0.04 -6.80
CA GLU A 25 -52.46 1.49 -7.09
C GLU A 25 -51.35 2.27 -6.33
N LYS A 26 -50.74 1.66 -5.30
CA LYS A 26 -49.60 2.21 -4.54
C LYS A 26 -48.28 1.51 -4.88
N SER A 27 -48.32 0.59 -5.83
CA SER A 27 -47.15 -0.21 -6.20
C SER A 27 -46.42 0.44 -7.37
N PHE A 28 -45.28 1.06 -7.11
CA PHE A 28 -44.49 1.82 -8.08
C PHE A 28 -44.08 0.97 -9.31
N LEU A 29 -43.91 -0.34 -9.11
CA LEU A 29 -43.68 -1.27 -10.23
C LEU A 29 -44.76 -1.17 -11.30
N LEU A 30 -46.04 -1.15 -10.91
CA LEU A 30 -47.14 -1.07 -11.85
C LEU A 30 -47.23 0.27 -12.58
N GLU A 31 -46.87 1.35 -11.88
CA GLU A 31 -46.79 2.69 -12.49
C GLU A 31 -45.78 2.71 -13.65
N VAL A 32 -44.53 2.32 -13.37
CA VAL A 32 -43.44 2.38 -14.39
C VAL A 32 -43.56 1.39 -15.54
N ILE A 33 -44.30 0.28 -15.37
CA ILE A 33 -44.52 -0.69 -16.48
C ILE A 33 -45.80 -0.42 -17.26
N SER A 34 -46.76 0.33 -16.70
CA SER A 34 -48.07 0.57 -17.34
C SER A 34 -48.09 1.86 -18.15
N ASP A 35 -47.33 2.88 -17.76
CA ASP A 35 -47.25 4.15 -18.43
C ASP A 35 -46.02 4.21 -19.35
N PRO A 36 -46.20 4.23 -20.69
CA PRO A 36 -45.10 4.30 -21.64
C PRO A 36 -44.39 5.66 -21.63
N ASP A 37 -45.03 6.72 -21.15
CA ASP A 37 -44.53 8.09 -21.12
C ASP A 37 -43.92 8.47 -19.75
N HIS A 38 -43.91 7.51 -18.81
CA HIS A 38 -43.31 7.72 -17.51
C HIS A 38 -41.79 7.98 -17.62
N GLU A 39 -41.26 8.96 -16.90
CA GLU A 39 -39.85 9.38 -16.94
C GLU A 39 -38.86 8.20 -16.78
N ILE A 40 -39.21 7.21 -15.99
CA ILE A 40 -38.42 5.98 -15.75
C ILE A 40 -39.20 4.73 -16.20
N ALA A 41 -39.89 4.81 -17.32
CA ALA A 41 -40.68 3.68 -17.86
C ALA A 41 -39.83 2.41 -18.02
N MET A 42 -40.40 1.26 -17.63
CA MET A 42 -39.75 -0.06 -17.67
C MET A 42 -40.45 -1.03 -18.63
N PRO A 43 -39.67 -1.88 -19.34
CA PRO A 43 -38.21 -1.89 -19.45
C PRO A 43 -37.67 -0.67 -20.22
N PRO A 44 -36.45 -0.20 -19.91
CA PRO A 44 -35.87 0.99 -20.57
C PRO A 44 -35.45 0.73 -22.02
N LYS A 45 -35.30 -0.54 -22.40
CA LYS A 45 -35.00 -1.02 -23.78
C LYS A 45 -35.67 -2.36 -24.00
N GLY A 46 -36.10 -2.63 -25.25
CA GLY A 46 -36.77 -3.87 -25.64
C GLY A 46 -38.29 -3.76 -25.63
N ASP A 47 -38.96 -4.90 -25.83
CA ASP A 47 -40.41 -4.95 -25.90
C ASP A 47 -41.06 -4.67 -24.55
N ARG A 48 -42.14 -3.90 -24.57
CA ARG A 48 -42.95 -3.59 -23.39
C ARG A 48 -43.74 -4.82 -22.94
N LEU A 49 -44.06 -4.85 -21.61
CA LEU A 49 -44.95 -5.88 -21.10
C LEU A 49 -46.33 -5.77 -21.75
N THR A 50 -46.90 -6.92 -22.08
CA THR A 50 -48.27 -6.98 -22.62
C THR A 50 -49.30 -6.59 -21.56
N LYS A 51 -50.49 -6.17 -21.98
CA LYS A 51 -51.61 -5.89 -21.05
C LYS A 51 -51.92 -7.08 -20.15
N GLU A 52 -51.78 -8.30 -20.68
CA GLU A 52 -51.99 -9.54 -19.90
C GLU A 52 -50.95 -9.70 -18.80
N HIS A 53 -49.67 -9.45 -19.10
CA HIS A 53 -48.61 -9.49 -18.08
C HIS A 53 -48.84 -8.46 -16.97
N ILE A 54 -49.22 -7.23 -17.34
CA ILE A 54 -49.53 -6.17 -16.40
C ILE A 54 -50.74 -6.53 -15.53
N THR A 55 -51.78 -7.12 -16.13
CA THR A 55 -52.97 -7.58 -15.42
C THR A 55 -52.65 -8.69 -14.44
N THR A 56 -51.81 -9.65 -14.83
CA THR A 56 -51.36 -10.74 -13.98
C THR A 56 -50.61 -10.21 -12.75
N LEU A 57 -49.67 -9.27 -12.93
CA LEU A 57 -48.93 -8.63 -11.85
C LEU A 57 -49.87 -7.82 -10.93
N ARG A 58 -50.83 -7.12 -11.48
CA ARG A 58 -51.83 -6.36 -10.74
C ARG A 58 -52.66 -7.28 -9.85
N THR A 59 -53.12 -8.40 -10.39
CA THR A 59 -53.89 -9.40 -9.63
C THR A 59 -53.09 -10.02 -8.52
N TRP A 60 -51.84 -10.44 -8.82
CA TRP A 60 -50.92 -10.98 -7.82
C TRP A 60 -50.69 -10.00 -6.67
N ILE A 61 -50.50 -8.69 -6.95
CA ILE A 61 -50.33 -7.67 -5.92
C ILE A 61 -51.60 -7.48 -5.12
N ALA A 62 -52.79 -7.48 -5.76
CA ALA A 62 -54.09 -7.35 -5.13
C ALA A 62 -54.38 -8.50 -4.14
N GLU A 63 -53.94 -9.72 -4.53
CA GLU A 63 -54.03 -10.92 -3.69
C GLU A 63 -53.04 -10.98 -2.52
N GLY A 64 -52.22 -9.93 -2.33
CA GLY A 64 -51.28 -9.82 -1.23
C GLY A 64 -49.83 -10.05 -1.59
N ALA A 65 -49.52 -10.18 -2.88
CA ALA A 65 -48.14 -10.41 -3.39
C ALA A 65 -47.52 -11.62 -2.69
N ASP A 66 -48.21 -12.77 -2.71
CA ASP A 66 -47.70 -14.00 -2.09
C ASP A 66 -46.36 -14.37 -2.72
N TRP A 67 -45.40 -14.71 -1.88
CA TRP A 67 -44.02 -14.93 -2.27
C TRP A 67 -43.56 -16.30 -1.79
N PRO A 68 -43.11 -17.17 -2.68
CA PRO A 68 -42.62 -18.48 -2.25
C PRO A 68 -41.54 -18.37 -1.20
N GLY A 69 -41.78 -18.90 0.00
CA GLY A 69 -40.90 -18.74 1.18
C GLY A 69 -39.47 -19.26 1.00
N GLN A 70 -39.21 -20.02 -0.05
CA GLN A 70 -37.85 -20.45 -0.41
C GLN A 70 -37.02 -19.32 -1.05
N MET A 71 -37.62 -18.25 -1.55
CA MET A 71 -36.93 -17.10 -2.17
C MET A 71 -36.51 -16.03 -1.13
N ASP A 72 -37.01 -16.08 0.12
CA ASP A 72 -36.58 -15.21 1.21
C ASP A 72 -35.26 -15.68 1.87
N LYS A 73 -34.77 -16.85 1.53
CA LYS A 73 -33.41 -17.26 1.95
C LYS A 73 -32.43 -16.26 1.38
N LYS A 74 -31.59 -15.66 2.26
CA LYS A 74 -30.35 -14.99 1.87
C LYS A 74 -29.80 -15.78 0.68
N LEU A 75 -29.61 -15.14 -0.47
CA LEU A 75 -28.98 -15.79 -1.63
C LEU A 75 -27.61 -16.26 -1.15
N GLU A 76 -27.54 -17.53 -0.74
CA GLU A 76 -26.26 -18.18 -0.55
C GLU A 76 -25.66 -18.23 -1.95
N LEU A 77 -24.61 -17.43 -2.15
CA LEU A 77 -23.82 -17.49 -3.37
C LEU A 77 -23.23 -18.90 -3.42
N LYS A 78 -23.86 -19.79 -4.17
CA LYS A 78 -23.38 -21.15 -4.42
C LYS A 78 -22.87 -21.21 -5.83
N THR A 79 -21.78 -21.88 -6.05
CA THR A 79 -21.25 -22.18 -7.37
C THR A 79 -20.77 -23.62 -7.43
N ASP A 80 -21.07 -24.28 -8.51
CA ASP A 80 -20.54 -25.58 -8.89
C ASP A 80 -19.31 -25.47 -9.81
N HIS A 81 -18.93 -24.24 -10.14
CA HIS A 81 -17.76 -24.01 -10.99
C HIS A 81 -16.50 -24.63 -10.37
N TRP A 82 -15.82 -25.45 -11.13
CA TRP A 82 -14.72 -26.30 -10.68
C TRP A 82 -13.59 -25.53 -9.99
N SER A 83 -13.33 -24.26 -10.36
CA SER A 83 -12.24 -23.47 -9.79
C SER A 83 -12.46 -23.11 -8.33
N PHE A 84 -13.71 -23.03 -7.87
CA PHE A 84 -14.06 -22.74 -6.48
C PHE A 84 -14.26 -24.01 -5.62
N GLN A 85 -14.16 -25.19 -6.25
CA GLN A 85 -14.27 -26.46 -5.53
C GLN A 85 -12.93 -26.86 -4.94
N PRO A 86 -12.91 -27.64 -3.84
CA PRO A 86 -11.68 -28.17 -3.25
C PRO A 86 -10.78 -28.83 -4.29
N ILE A 87 -9.47 -28.73 -4.09
CA ILE A 87 -8.49 -29.39 -4.96
C ILE A 87 -8.51 -30.87 -4.66
N VAL A 88 -8.85 -31.68 -5.63
CA VAL A 88 -8.85 -33.15 -5.55
C VAL A 88 -7.77 -33.67 -6.49
N ARG A 89 -6.94 -34.61 -5.99
CA ARG A 89 -5.93 -35.27 -6.82
C ARG A 89 -6.63 -36.23 -7.80
N PRO A 90 -6.55 -35.98 -9.12
CA PRO A 90 -7.18 -36.86 -10.10
C PRO A 90 -6.40 -38.17 -10.21
N SER A 91 -7.08 -39.23 -10.69
CA SER A 91 -6.40 -40.47 -11.12
C SER A 91 -5.56 -40.19 -12.36
N LEU A 92 -4.35 -40.73 -12.39
CA LEU A 92 -3.49 -40.58 -13.57
C LEU A 92 -4.07 -41.39 -14.73
N PRO A 93 -4.11 -40.82 -15.94
CA PRO A 93 -4.40 -41.56 -17.17
C PRO A 93 -3.31 -42.63 -17.41
N SER A 94 -3.68 -43.73 -18.06
CA SER A 94 -2.69 -44.68 -18.58
C SER A 94 -1.90 -44.07 -19.75
N GLY A 95 -0.60 -44.25 -19.77
CA GLY A 95 0.29 -43.76 -20.84
C GLY A 95 1.69 -43.50 -20.34
N SER A 96 2.04 -42.26 -20.11
CA SER A 96 3.35 -41.83 -19.64
C SER A 96 3.52 -41.99 -18.13
N ASP A 97 4.74 -42.27 -17.68
CA ASP A 97 5.14 -42.24 -16.26
C ASP A 97 5.18 -40.80 -15.70
N ASN A 98 5.33 -39.81 -16.59
CA ASN A 98 5.23 -38.40 -16.21
C ASN A 98 3.75 -37.98 -16.14
N PRO A 99 3.27 -37.52 -14.97
CA PRO A 99 1.87 -37.12 -14.81
C PRO A 99 1.39 -36.05 -15.78
N LEU A 100 2.25 -35.06 -16.10
CA LEU A 100 1.88 -33.97 -17.03
C LEU A 100 1.70 -34.52 -18.45
N ASP A 101 2.63 -35.36 -18.90
CA ASP A 101 2.57 -35.97 -20.23
C ASP A 101 1.35 -36.90 -20.33
N ALA A 102 1.03 -37.68 -19.29
CA ALA A 102 -0.15 -38.55 -19.29
C ALA A 102 -1.47 -37.76 -19.50
N PHE A 103 -1.61 -36.59 -18.88
CA PHE A 103 -2.78 -35.72 -19.10
C PHE A 103 -2.78 -35.08 -20.49
N LEU A 104 -1.63 -34.63 -20.97
CA LEU A 104 -1.49 -34.03 -22.29
C LEU A 104 -1.76 -35.05 -23.40
N GLU A 105 -1.18 -36.25 -23.33
CA GLU A 105 -1.37 -37.33 -24.29
C GLU A 105 -2.83 -37.74 -24.37
N ARG A 106 -3.52 -37.89 -23.23
CA ARG A 106 -4.96 -38.16 -23.20
C ARG A 106 -5.72 -37.07 -23.97
N LYS A 107 -5.42 -35.79 -23.72
CA LYS A 107 -6.12 -34.68 -24.35
C LYS A 107 -5.85 -34.60 -25.85
N LEU A 108 -4.60 -34.83 -26.25
CA LEU A 108 -4.24 -34.93 -27.68
C LEU A 108 -4.99 -36.05 -28.37
N LYS A 109 -5.03 -37.25 -27.77
CA LYS A 109 -5.73 -38.40 -28.28
C LYS A 109 -7.24 -38.16 -28.41
N GLU A 110 -7.89 -37.56 -27.41
CA GLU A 110 -9.30 -37.14 -27.45
C GLU A 110 -9.58 -36.17 -28.58
N SER A 111 -8.61 -35.34 -28.95
CA SER A 111 -8.72 -34.35 -30.03
C SER A 111 -8.25 -34.88 -31.41
N GLY A 112 -7.83 -36.14 -31.49
CA GLY A 112 -7.33 -36.74 -32.74
C GLY A 112 -5.95 -36.18 -33.16
N LEU A 113 -5.19 -35.64 -32.23
CA LEU A 113 -3.88 -35.04 -32.48
C LEU A 113 -2.75 -35.92 -31.91
N ALA A 114 -1.56 -35.77 -32.48
CA ALA A 114 -0.34 -36.38 -31.98
C ALA A 114 0.64 -35.28 -31.52
N ALA A 115 1.50 -35.60 -30.54
CA ALA A 115 2.58 -34.71 -30.15
C ALA A 115 3.58 -34.52 -31.29
N ASN A 116 4.14 -33.34 -31.39
CA ASN A 116 5.25 -33.06 -32.31
C ASN A 116 6.51 -33.84 -31.92
N LYS A 117 7.43 -34.01 -32.87
CA LYS A 117 8.75 -34.56 -32.58
C LYS A 117 9.48 -33.63 -31.59
N PRO A 118 10.35 -34.16 -30.72
CA PRO A 118 11.25 -33.34 -29.90
C PRO A 118 12.03 -32.33 -30.74
N ALA A 119 12.24 -31.15 -30.16
CA ALA A 119 13.07 -30.13 -30.78
C ALA A 119 14.57 -30.58 -30.83
N ASP A 120 15.35 -30.04 -31.78
CA ASP A 120 16.78 -30.24 -31.82
C ASP A 120 17.49 -29.55 -30.64
N ALA A 121 18.72 -29.99 -30.35
CA ALA A 121 19.52 -29.52 -29.23
C ALA A 121 19.66 -27.98 -29.20
N ARG A 122 19.91 -27.36 -30.37
CA ARG A 122 20.07 -25.91 -30.49
C ARG A 122 18.78 -25.15 -30.15
N SER A 123 17.65 -25.63 -30.60
CA SER A 123 16.35 -25.09 -30.26
C SER A 123 16.03 -25.26 -28.78
N LEU A 124 16.42 -26.40 -28.19
CA LEU A 124 16.22 -26.66 -26.75
C LEU A 124 17.00 -25.70 -25.86
N ILE A 125 18.31 -25.56 -26.07
CA ILE A 125 19.11 -24.63 -25.25
C ILE A 125 18.63 -23.20 -25.40
N GLN A 126 18.29 -22.76 -26.61
CA GLN A 126 17.77 -21.42 -26.83
C GLN A 126 16.44 -21.18 -26.04
N ARG A 127 15.51 -22.14 -26.09
CA ARG A 127 14.23 -22.05 -25.36
C ARG A 127 14.45 -22.00 -23.86
N VAL A 128 15.29 -22.89 -23.31
CA VAL A 128 15.57 -22.92 -21.87
C VAL A 128 16.17 -21.60 -21.40
N HIS A 129 17.18 -21.09 -22.08
CA HIS A 129 17.80 -19.80 -21.75
C HIS A 129 16.79 -18.65 -21.78
N ILE A 130 16.04 -18.47 -22.88
CA ILE A 130 15.09 -17.38 -23.01
C ILE A 130 13.94 -17.49 -22.01
N THR A 131 13.48 -18.70 -21.73
CA THR A 131 12.36 -18.90 -20.78
C THR A 131 12.79 -18.67 -19.32
N ILE A 132 13.94 -19.22 -18.92
CA ILE A 132 14.35 -19.22 -17.51
C ILE A 132 15.09 -17.92 -17.14
N THR A 133 16.00 -17.43 -17.99
CA THR A 133 16.84 -16.26 -17.69
C THR A 133 16.54 -15.03 -18.55
N GLY A 134 15.81 -15.20 -19.65
CA GLY A 134 15.52 -14.11 -20.61
C GLY A 134 16.72 -13.73 -21.48
N LEU A 135 17.85 -14.44 -21.39
CA LEU A 135 19.08 -14.16 -22.11
C LEU A 135 19.34 -15.26 -23.14
N PRO A 136 19.90 -14.95 -24.32
CA PRO A 136 20.33 -15.98 -25.27
C PRO A 136 21.59 -16.71 -24.77
N PRO A 137 21.78 -17.99 -25.12
CA PRO A 137 23.01 -18.69 -24.85
C PRO A 137 24.16 -18.13 -25.69
N THR A 138 25.39 -18.22 -25.18
CA THR A 138 26.61 -17.91 -25.96
C THR A 138 26.90 -19.02 -26.97
N PRO A 139 27.68 -18.75 -28.04
CA PRO A 139 28.07 -19.77 -29.00
C PRO A 139 28.81 -20.96 -28.36
N GLU A 140 29.61 -20.69 -27.33
CA GLU A 140 30.35 -21.69 -26.56
C GLU A 140 29.43 -22.62 -25.78
N GLU A 141 28.39 -22.05 -25.12
CA GLU A 141 27.37 -22.82 -24.40
C GLU A 141 26.58 -23.71 -25.36
N VAL A 142 26.19 -23.18 -26.52
CA VAL A 142 25.49 -23.97 -27.56
C VAL A 142 26.34 -25.17 -27.99
N THR A 143 27.62 -24.94 -28.32
CA THR A 143 28.54 -26.02 -28.77
C THR A 143 28.71 -27.09 -27.70
N LYS A 144 28.92 -26.66 -26.43
CA LYS A 144 29.08 -27.56 -25.30
C LYS A 144 27.81 -28.39 -25.06
N PHE A 145 26.64 -27.75 -25.13
CA PHE A 145 25.38 -28.44 -24.94
C PHE A 145 25.09 -29.42 -26.07
N GLU A 146 25.33 -29.06 -27.36
CA GLU A 146 25.14 -29.98 -28.49
C GLU A 146 25.97 -31.25 -28.32
N GLN A 147 27.24 -31.13 -27.88
CA GLN A 147 28.11 -32.28 -27.61
C GLN A 147 27.59 -33.14 -26.45
N ALA A 148 27.19 -32.51 -25.33
CA ALA A 148 26.65 -33.24 -24.19
C ALA A 148 25.31 -33.93 -24.54
N TYR A 149 24.45 -33.27 -25.30
CA TYR A 149 23.16 -33.80 -25.73
C TYR A 149 23.30 -34.99 -26.69
N GLN A 150 24.34 -35.02 -27.52
CA GLN A 150 24.65 -36.21 -28.36
C GLN A 150 25.10 -37.41 -27.52
N ALA A 151 25.76 -37.19 -26.39
CA ALA A 151 26.24 -38.25 -25.52
C ALA A 151 25.15 -38.80 -24.60
N ASP A 152 24.38 -37.93 -23.97
CA ASP A 152 23.26 -38.27 -23.05
C ASP A 152 22.23 -37.13 -23.07
N PRO A 153 21.16 -37.24 -23.88
CA PRO A 153 20.16 -36.20 -24.04
C PRO A 153 19.43 -35.83 -22.73
N GLU A 154 19.05 -36.80 -21.93
CA GLU A 154 18.25 -36.57 -20.70
C GLU A 154 19.10 -35.87 -19.65
N LYS A 155 20.32 -36.36 -19.42
CA LYS A 155 21.23 -35.75 -18.47
C LYS A 155 21.63 -34.34 -18.89
N ALA A 156 21.99 -34.14 -20.17
CA ALA A 156 22.38 -32.83 -20.67
C ALA A 156 21.25 -31.81 -20.52
N TYR A 157 20.02 -32.21 -20.78
CA TYR A 157 18.84 -31.33 -20.64
C TYR A 157 18.54 -30.98 -19.18
N SER A 158 18.64 -31.94 -18.27
CA SER A 158 18.49 -31.70 -16.83
C SER A 158 19.57 -30.78 -16.30
N ASP A 159 20.84 -31.05 -16.60
CA ASP A 159 21.99 -30.22 -16.18
C ASP A 159 21.87 -28.78 -16.70
N LEU A 160 21.32 -28.59 -17.92
CA LEU A 160 21.08 -27.28 -18.49
C LEU A 160 20.01 -26.51 -17.69
N ILE A 161 18.88 -27.17 -17.37
CA ILE A 161 17.79 -26.54 -16.60
C ILE A 161 18.29 -26.14 -15.21
N ASP A 162 18.99 -27.04 -14.51
CA ASP A 162 19.51 -26.79 -13.18
C ASP A 162 20.48 -25.62 -13.18
N ALA A 163 21.39 -25.55 -14.16
CA ALA A 163 22.33 -24.43 -14.31
C ALA A 163 21.63 -23.08 -14.54
N GLN A 164 20.52 -23.06 -15.31
CA GLN A 164 19.78 -21.82 -15.54
C GLN A 164 18.95 -21.41 -14.31
N LEU A 165 18.41 -22.35 -13.54
CA LEU A 165 17.69 -22.09 -12.31
C LEU A 165 18.61 -21.57 -11.18
N GLU A 166 19.88 -21.99 -11.16
CA GLU A 166 20.90 -21.48 -10.23
C GLU A 166 21.43 -20.09 -10.61
N SER A 167 21.17 -19.64 -11.83
CA SER A 167 21.61 -18.32 -12.31
C SER A 167 20.89 -17.19 -11.57
N SER A 168 21.62 -16.13 -11.19
CA SER A 168 21.03 -14.90 -10.64
C SER A 168 20.03 -14.23 -11.59
N HIS A 169 20.15 -14.45 -12.89
CA HIS A 169 19.25 -13.94 -13.93
C HIS A 169 17.88 -14.62 -13.92
N PHE A 170 17.75 -15.80 -13.31
CA PHE A 170 16.46 -16.44 -13.09
C PHE A 170 15.52 -15.53 -12.30
N GLY A 171 15.97 -15.03 -11.16
CA GLY A 171 15.17 -14.11 -10.35
C GLY A 171 14.84 -12.81 -11.07
N GLU A 172 15.77 -12.25 -11.86
CA GLU A 172 15.50 -11.04 -12.64
C GLU A 172 14.39 -11.26 -13.69
N ARG A 173 14.45 -12.39 -14.41
CA ARG A 173 13.46 -12.76 -15.42
C ARG A 173 12.08 -13.04 -14.82
N TRP A 174 12.02 -13.87 -13.79
CA TRP A 174 10.75 -14.31 -13.21
C TRP A 174 10.12 -13.25 -12.31
N ALA A 175 10.93 -12.39 -11.67
CA ALA A 175 10.43 -11.20 -11.02
C ALA A 175 9.69 -10.26 -11.98
N GLN A 176 10.16 -10.12 -13.21
CA GLN A 176 9.47 -9.31 -14.22
C GLN A 176 8.03 -9.78 -14.44
N HIS A 177 7.82 -11.11 -14.57
CA HIS A 177 6.48 -11.66 -14.73
C HIS A 177 5.56 -11.36 -13.54
N TRP A 178 6.10 -11.38 -12.31
CA TRP A 178 5.36 -11.01 -11.12
C TRP A 178 5.05 -9.52 -11.06
N LEU A 179 6.04 -8.68 -11.33
CA LEU A 179 5.92 -7.21 -11.32
C LEU A 179 4.90 -6.72 -12.36
N ASP A 180 4.84 -7.35 -13.53
CA ASP A 180 3.85 -7.04 -14.58
C ASP A 180 2.42 -7.34 -14.10
N VAL A 181 2.19 -8.49 -13.49
CA VAL A 181 0.86 -8.88 -12.98
C VAL A 181 0.33 -7.89 -11.95
N ILE A 182 1.20 -7.36 -11.08
CA ILE A 182 0.83 -6.40 -10.04
C ILE A 182 0.94 -4.95 -10.50
N ARG A 183 1.31 -4.71 -11.76
CA ARG A 183 1.44 -3.38 -12.37
C ARG A 183 2.42 -2.48 -11.63
N TRP A 184 3.50 -3.07 -11.12
CA TRP A 184 4.53 -2.34 -10.41
C TRP A 184 5.28 -1.38 -11.33
N ALA A 185 5.52 -0.15 -10.85
CA ALA A 185 6.35 0.84 -11.51
C ALA A 185 7.06 1.72 -10.49
N GLU A 186 8.16 2.36 -10.90
CA GLU A 186 8.87 3.35 -10.07
C GLU A 186 8.17 4.73 -10.05
N THR A 187 7.04 4.86 -10.76
CA THR A 187 6.18 6.05 -10.75
C THR A 187 4.76 5.67 -10.41
N ASN A 188 3.94 6.64 -10.02
CA ASN A 188 2.58 6.40 -9.55
C ASN A 188 1.55 6.13 -10.65
N GLY A 189 1.91 6.31 -11.94
CA GLY A 189 1.04 5.98 -13.07
C GLY A 189 -0.19 6.89 -13.23
N SER A 190 -0.23 8.06 -12.60
CA SER A 190 -1.29 9.07 -12.78
C SER A 190 -0.84 10.20 -13.70
N GLU A 191 -1.74 11.15 -13.99
CA GLU A 191 -1.42 12.33 -14.83
C GLU A 191 -0.20 13.10 -14.36
N SER A 192 0.00 13.23 -13.04
CA SER A 192 1.16 13.89 -12.45
C SER A 192 2.43 13.05 -12.56
N ASN A 193 2.32 11.76 -12.77
CA ASN A 193 3.37 10.76 -12.91
C ASN A 193 4.60 10.99 -12.01
N LEU A 194 4.37 11.06 -10.70
CA LEU A 194 5.41 11.30 -9.70
C LEU A 194 6.23 10.06 -9.42
N TYR A 195 7.52 10.25 -9.16
CA TYR A 195 8.44 9.18 -8.84
C TYR A 195 8.17 8.62 -7.43
N ARG A 196 8.12 7.29 -7.30
CA ARG A 196 7.99 6.57 -6.02
C ARG A 196 9.38 6.35 -5.43
N LYS A 197 9.69 7.09 -4.40
CA LYS A 197 11.04 7.07 -3.81
C LYS A 197 11.43 5.68 -3.33
N ASN A 198 12.55 5.18 -3.87
CA ASN A 198 13.12 3.88 -3.53
C ASN A 198 12.13 2.70 -3.65
N ALA A 199 11.17 2.75 -4.59
CA ALA A 199 10.25 1.65 -4.86
C ALA A 199 10.98 0.38 -5.30
N TRP A 200 12.19 0.52 -5.89
CA TRP A 200 13.06 -0.58 -6.27
C TRP A 200 13.38 -1.56 -5.13
N PHE A 201 13.21 -1.15 -3.88
CA PHE A 201 13.44 -2.01 -2.72
C PHE A 201 12.51 -3.23 -2.71
N TYR A 202 11.26 -3.04 -3.13
CA TYR A 202 10.31 -4.13 -3.35
C TYR A 202 10.69 -4.99 -4.56
N ARG A 203 11.09 -4.38 -5.69
CA ARG A 203 11.58 -5.13 -6.86
C ARG A 203 12.72 -6.08 -6.48
N ASP A 204 13.70 -5.56 -5.77
CA ASP A 204 14.87 -6.34 -5.34
C ASP A 204 14.49 -7.46 -4.34
N TYR A 205 13.46 -7.23 -3.51
CA TYR A 205 12.88 -8.30 -2.70
C TYR A 205 12.33 -9.43 -3.58
N VAL A 206 11.54 -9.10 -4.61
CA VAL A 206 10.94 -10.10 -5.51
C VAL A 206 12.04 -10.90 -6.23
N ILE A 207 13.06 -10.23 -6.77
CA ILE A 207 14.21 -10.89 -7.41
C ILE A 207 14.88 -11.88 -6.43
N ARG A 208 15.16 -11.43 -5.21
CA ARG A 208 15.77 -12.30 -4.18
C ARG A 208 14.87 -13.46 -3.79
N ALA A 209 13.56 -13.26 -3.73
CA ALA A 209 12.62 -14.30 -3.38
C ALA A 209 12.62 -15.44 -4.40
N PHE A 210 12.68 -15.12 -5.70
CA PHE A 210 12.83 -16.12 -6.77
C PHE A 210 14.20 -16.80 -6.71
N ASN A 211 15.30 -16.05 -6.61
CA ASN A 211 16.66 -16.64 -6.54
C ASN A 211 16.90 -17.50 -5.29
N ASN A 212 16.18 -17.25 -4.21
CA ASN A 212 16.27 -18.03 -2.97
C ASN A 212 15.25 -19.19 -2.92
N ASP A 213 14.53 -19.41 -4.01
CA ASP A 213 13.43 -20.40 -4.07
C ASP A 213 12.47 -20.28 -2.87
N THR A 214 12.09 -19.05 -2.53
CA THR A 214 11.18 -18.78 -1.40
C THR A 214 9.85 -19.50 -1.62
N PRO A 215 9.41 -20.39 -0.71
CA PRO A 215 8.15 -21.11 -0.87
C PRO A 215 6.98 -20.16 -1.15
N TYR A 216 6.12 -20.51 -2.10
CA TYR A 216 5.07 -19.61 -2.58
C TYR A 216 4.10 -19.12 -1.50
N ASN A 217 3.76 -19.98 -0.54
CA ASN A 217 2.96 -19.61 0.63
C ASN A 217 3.68 -18.57 1.52
N GLN A 218 5.00 -18.70 1.69
CA GLN A 218 5.82 -17.72 2.40
C GLN A 218 5.89 -16.40 1.61
N PHE A 219 6.13 -16.46 0.30
CA PHE A 219 6.17 -15.30 -0.59
C PHE A 219 4.86 -14.47 -0.53
N ILE A 220 3.68 -15.14 -0.54
CA ILE A 220 2.38 -14.49 -0.34
C ILE A 220 2.30 -13.85 1.06
N THR A 221 2.65 -14.60 2.10
CA THR A 221 2.55 -14.12 3.49
C THR A 221 3.45 -12.89 3.73
N GLU A 222 4.66 -12.90 3.20
CA GLU A 222 5.60 -11.77 3.31
C GLU A 222 5.07 -10.53 2.60
N GLN A 223 4.43 -10.65 1.45
CA GLN A 223 3.86 -9.51 0.72
C GLN A 223 2.64 -8.88 1.43
N LEU A 224 1.88 -9.66 2.17
CA LEU A 224 0.69 -9.19 2.89
C LEU A 224 0.98 -8.74 4.33
N ALA A 225 1.99 -9.32 4.98
CA ALA A 225 2.28 -9.13 6.39
C ALA A 225 3.79 -9.12 6.73
N GLY A 226 4.65 -8.78 5.76
CA GLY A 226 6.11 -8.81 5.91
C GLY A 226 6.67 -7.85 6.97
N ASP A 227 5.96 -6.77 7.25
CA ASP A 227 6.25 -5.85 8.35
C ASP A 227 6.31 -6.56 9.72
N GLN A 228 5.50 -7.60 9.92
CA GLN A 228 5.47 -8.40 11.14
C GLN A 228 6.57 -9.47 11.17
N LEU A 229 7.13 -9.81 10.02
CA LEU A 229 8.11 -10.88 9.82
C LEU A 229 9.54 -10.38 9.66
N GLY A 230 9.76 -9.06 9.72
CA GLY A 230 11.06 -8.44 9.47
C GLY A 230 11.48 -8.48 7.99
N VAL A 231 10.50 -8.54 7.09
CA VAL A 231 10.64 -8.49 5.63
C VAL A 231 9.73 -7.36 5.11
N GLY A 232 9.86 -6.20 5.73
CA GLY A 232 8.97 -5.06 5.50
C GLY A 232 8.97 -4.54 4.07
N GLU A 233 10.05 -4.75 3.31
CA GLU A 233 10.13 -4.42 1.89
C GLU A 233 9.14 -5.18 1.02
N ALA A 234 8.75 -6.40 1.42
CA ALA A 234 7.79 -7.22 0.70
C ALA A 234 6.40 -6.58 0.62
N THR A 235 6.04 -5.73 1.59
CA THR A 235 4.73 -5.06 1.60
C THR A 235 4.57 -3.98 0.54
N GLY A 236 5.62 -3.67 -0.24
CA GLY A 236 5.51 -2.87 -1.46
C GLY A 236 4.49 -3.42 -2.46
N PHE A 237 4.18 -4.71 -2.38
CA PHE A 237 3.08 -5.35 -3.09
C PHE A 237 1.74 -4.63 -2.91
N LEU A 238 1.40 -4.24 -1.68
CA LEU A 238 0.11 -3.62 -1.36
C LEU A 238 -0.07 -2.23 -1.97
N VAL A 239 1.02 -1.60 -2.41
CA VAL A 239 1.01 -0.24 -2.99
C VAL A 239 1.64 -0.21 -4.38
N ALA A 240 1.74 -1.38 -5.03
CA ALA A 240 2.40 -1.51 -6.35
C ALA A 240 1.60 -0.85 -7.48
N GLY A 241 0.27 -0.95 -7.44
CA GLY A 241 -0.61 -0.47 -8.50
C GLY A 241 -0.64 1.07 -8.66
N PRO A 242 -1.19 1.59 -9.75
CA PRO A 242 -1.29 3.02 -10.00
C PRO A 242 -2.19 3.72 -8.97
N HIS A 243 -1.88 4.99 -8.67
CA HIS A 243 -2.69 5.80 -7.75
C HIS A 243 -2.52 7.29 -7.99
N VAL A 244 -3.52 8.07 -7.56
CA VAL A 244 -3.41 9.52 -7.49
C VAL A 244 -2.80 9.90 -6.13
N PRO A 245 -1.64 10.58 -6.08
CA PRO A 245 -1.00 10.99 -4.84
C PRO A 245 -1.89 11.94 -4.02
N ALA A 246 -1.85 11.84 -2.71
CA ALA A 246 -2.63 12.71 -1.82
C ALA A 246 -2.35 14.21 -2.08
N ALA A 247 -1.11 14.56 -2.39
CA ALA A 247 -0.70 15.94 -2.68
C ALA A 247 -1.37 16.54 -3.93
N THR A 248 -1.85 15.71 -4.87
CA THR A 248 -2.45 16.16 -6.15
C THR A 248 -3.98 16.12 -6.15
N VAL A 249 -4.62 15.48 -5.17
CA VAL A 249 -6.09 15.35 -5.06
C VAL A 249 -6.77 16.71 -4.76
N GLY A 250 -6.04 17.67 -4.21
CA GLY A 250 -6.61 18.92 -3.74
C GLY A 250 -7.15 18.84 -2.30
N ARG A 251 -8.02 19.79 -1.92
CA ARG A 251 -8.51 19.93 -0.54
C ARG A 251 -9.98 19.63 -0.37
N GLU A 252 -10.67 19.35 -1.47
CA GLU A 252 -12.10 19.05 -1.43
C GLU A 252 -12.33 17.71 -0.72
N PRO A 253 -13.10 17.68 0.38
CA PRO A 253 -13.29 16.47 1.18
C PRO A 253 -13.85 15.27 0.38
N THR A 254 -14.71 15.55 -0.59
CA THR A 254 -15.31 14.53 -1.48
C THR A 254 -14.25 13.90 -2.36
N ALA A 255 -13.36 14.71 -2.97
CA ALA A 255 -12.26 14.23 -3.79
C ALA A 255 -11.26 13.39 -2.98
N ILE A 256 -10.97 13.81 -1.75
CA ILE A 256 -10.08 13.06 -0.83
C ILE A 256 -10.68 11.69 -0.49
N ARG A 257 -11.98 11.62 -0.16
CA ARG A 257 -12.66 10.34 0.13
C ARG A 257 -12.70 9.44 -1.11
N GLN A 258 -12.96 10.00 -2.28
CA GLN A 258 -12.97 9.25 -3.54
C GLN A 258 -11.58 8.67 -3.84
N ALA A 259 -10.53 9.49 -3.81
CA ALA A 259 -9.16 9.03 -4.04
C ALA A 259 -8.71 7.97 -3.02
N ARG A 260 -9.19 8.06 -1.76
CA ARG A 260 -8.95 7.02 -0.76
C ARG A 260 -9.64 5.70 -1.14
N ALA A 261 -10.90 5.76 -1.55
CA ALA A 261 -11.65 4.58 -1.98
C ALA A 261 -11.02 3.93 -3.22
N ASP A 262 -10.52 4.73 -4.16
CA ASP A 262 -9.87 4.25 -5.38
C ASP A 262 -8.51 3.59 -5.07
N ARG A 263 -7.73 4.13 -4.14
CA ARG A 263 -6.48 3.49 -3.68
C ARG A 263 -6.72 2.12 -3.03
N VAL A 264 -7.76 2.00 -2.22
CA VAL A 264 -8.10 0.69 -1.62
C VAL A 264 -8.64 -0.28 -2.66
N ASP A 265 -9.45 0.20 -3.62
CA ASP A 265 -9.91 -0.60 -4.77
C ASP A 265 -8.74 -1.15 -5.57
N GLU A 266 -7.70 -0.35 -5.80
CA GLU A 266 -6.47 -0.76 -6.47
C GLU A 266 -5.76 -1.92 -5.75
N ILE A 267 -5.69 -1.88 -4.41
CA ILE A 267 -5.17 -3.00 -3.60
C ILE A 267 -6.01 -4.26 -3.82
N MET A 268 -7.35 -4.13 -3.80
CA MET A 268 -8.26 -5.26 -4.00
C MET A 268 -8.09 -5.89 -5.37
N GLN A 269 -7.99 -5.08 -6.42
CA GLN A 269 -7.77 -5.56 -7.79
C GLN A 269 -6.42 -6.26 -7.92
N THR A 270 -5.36 -5.71 -7.32
CA THR A 270 -4.03 -6.33 -7.33
C THR A 270 -4.04 -7.70 -6.66
N ILE A 271 -4.62 -7.83 -5.46
CA ILE A 271 -4.74 -9.10 -4.74
C ILE A 271 -5.62 -10.09 -5.53
N GLY A 272 -6.79 -9.65 -5.99
CA GLY A 272 -7.72 -10.49 -6.75
C GLY A 272 -7.07 -11.09 -7.97
N ALA A 273 -6.47 -10.28 -8.81
CA ALA A 273 -5.85 -10.71 -10.06
C ALA A 273 -4.58 -11.55 -9.85
N SER A 274 -3.69 -11.12 -8.93
CA SER A 274 -2.39 -11.76 -8.77
C SER A 274 -2.41 -13.06 -7.98
N MET A 275 -3.24 -13.16 -6.94
CA MET A 275 -3.23 -14.29 -6.00
C MET A 275 -4.43 -15.22 -6.16
N MET A 276 -5.59 -14.71 -6.59
CA MET A 276 -6.83 -15.48 -6.70
C MET A 276 -7.34 -15.66 -8.14
N GLY A 277 -6.81 -14.91 -9.11
CA GLY A 277 -7.26 -14.98 -10.51
C GLY A 277 -8.71 -14.52 -10.72
N VAL A 278 -9.22 -13.66 -9.84
CA VAL A 278 -10.58 -13.10 -9.90
C VAL A 278 -10.55 -11.58 -10.07
N THR A 279 -11.55 -11.04 -10.76
CA THR A 279 -11.76 -9.61 -10.90
C THR A 279 -12.78 -9.15 -9.85
N VAL A 280 -12.35 -8.34 -8.88
CA VAL A 280 -13.21 -7.91 -7.76
C VAL A 280 -13.85 -6.55 -7.97
N GLY A 281 -13.33 -5.72 -8.88
CA GLY A 281 -13.75 -4.33 -9.05
C GLY A 281 -15.23 -4.13 -9.37
N CYS A 282 -15.88 -5.08 -10.08
CA CYS A 282 -17.33 -5.05 -10.34
C CYS A 282 -18.13 -5.10 -9.03
N ALA A 283 -17.62 -5.82 -8.01
CA ALA A 283 -18.31 -5.99 -6.74
C ALA A 283 -18.27 -4.72 -5.84
N ARG A 284 -17.53 -3.69 -6.25
CA ARG A 284 -17.54 -2.38 -5.59
C ARG A 284 -18.92 -1.69 -5.62
N CYS A 285 -19.66 -1.87 -6.73
CA CYS A 285 -20.93 -1.17 -6.93
C CYS A 285 -22.17 -2.08 -6.81
N HIS A 286 -22.04 -3.35 -7.15
CA HIS A 286 -23.10 -4.36 -7.15
C HIS A 286 -22.49 -5.76 -7.01
N ASN A 287 -23.28 -6.80 -6.74
CA ASN A 287 -22.76 -8.17 -6.75
C ASN A 287 -22.11 -8.47 -8.11
N HIS A 288 -20.95 -9.15 -8.09
CA HIS A 288 -20.23 -9.49 -9.31
C HIS A 288 -21.16 -10.23 -10.31
N LYS A 289 -21.01 -9.92 -11.61
CA LYS A 289 -21.94 -10.44 -12.62
C LYS A 289 -21.75 -11.94 -12.88
N PHE A 290 -20.52 -12.40 -12.87
CA PHE A 290 -20.16 -13.77 -13.26
C PHE A 290 -19.65 -14.60 -12.08
N ASP A 291 -18.78 -14.01 -11.25
CA ASP A 291 -18.18 -14.69 -10.11
C ASP A 291 -19.10 -14.63 -8.88
N PRO A 292 -19.07 -15.62 -7.99
CA PRO A 292 -19.90 -15.66 -6.79
C PRO A 292 -19.34 -14.74 -5.68
N ILE A 293 -19.14 -13.47 -6.02
CA ILE A 293 -18.59 -12.42 -5.13
C ILE A 293 -19.67 -11.36 -4.92
N SER A 294 -20.11 -11.17 -3.70
CA SER A 294 -21.09 -10.15 -3.36
C SER A 294 -20.43 -8.77 -3.11
N ILE A 295 -21.25 -7.73 -3.12
CA ILE A 295 -20.84 -6.40 -2.69
C ILE A 295 -20.36 -6.42 -1.22
N GLN A 296 -20.98 -7.24 -0.35
CA GLN A 296 -20.55 -7.42 1.03
C GLN A 296 -19.15 -8.04 1.10
N ASP A 297 -18.88 -9.08 0.29
CA ASP A 297 -17.54 -9.69 0.22
C ASP A 297 -16.48 -8.68 -0.15
N TYR A 298 -16.75 -7.82 -1.14
CA TYR A 298 -15.84 -6.76 -1.55
C TYR A 298 -15.51 -5.80 -0.40
N TYR A 299 -16.52 -5.29 0.33
CA TYR A 299 -16.28 -4.37 1.43
C TYR A 299 -15.72 -5.06 2.68
N SER A 300 -16.04 -6.32 2.93
CA SER A 300 -15.42 -7.11 3.98
C SER A 300 -13.93 -7.35 3.72
N LEU A 301 -13.56 -7.65 2.47
CA LEU A 301 -12.16 -7.73 2.05
C LEU A 301 -11.47 -6.36 2.13
N THR A 302 -12.14 -5.30 1.67
CA THR A 302 -11.68 -3.91 1.83
C THR A 302 -11.38 -3.59 3.30
N ALA A 303 -12.21 -4.04 4.25
CA ALA A 303 -12.00 -3.80 5.68
C ALA A 303 -10.70 -4.41 6.22
N ILE A 304 -10.14 -5.43 5.57
CA ILE A 304 -8.83 -5.99 5.94
C ILE A 304 -7.71 -5.00 5.62
N PHE A 305 -7.79 -4.33 4.46
CA PHE A 305 -6.73 -3.47 3.91
C PHE A 305 -7.02 -1.97 4.05
N GLN A 306 -8.11 -1.60 4.69
CA GLN A 306 -8.49 -0.19 4.90
C GLN A 306 -7.42 0.62 5.66
N GLY A 307 -6.53 -0.04 6.41
CA GLY A 307 -5.41 0.58 7.10
C GLY A 307 -4.17 0.85 6.23
N VAL A 308 -4.13 0.35 5.00
CA VAL A 308 -2.99 0.53 4.10
C VAL A 308 -3.02 1.90 3.45
N GLU A 309 -1.96 2.67 3.62
CA GLU A 309 -1.76 3.97 2.99
C GLU A 309 -0.66 3.89 1.93
N PHE A 310 -0.89 4.49 0.75
CA PHE A 310 0.15 4.64 -0.26
C PHE A 310 1.17 5.67 0.22
N GLY A 311 2.40 5.27 0.36
CA GLY A 311 3.47 6.09 0.90
C GLY A 311 4.69 5.27 1.28
N GLY A 312 5.67 5.92 1.86
CA GLY A 312 6.92 5.28 2.21
C GLY A 312 7.14 5.20 3.72
N ARG A 313 7.92 4.22 4.12
CA ARG A 313 8.46 4.06 5.47
C ARG A 313 9.83 3.39 5.43
N ILE A 314 10.52 3.37 6.58
CA ILE A 314 11.70 2.51 6.75
C ILE A 314 11.21 1.07 6.97
N PRO A 315 11.63 0.09 6.13
CA PRO A 315 11.16 -1.28 6.26
C PRO A 315 11.64 -1.94 7.56
N GLU A 316 10.84 -2.84 8.08
CA GLU A 316 11.20 -3.76 9.14
C GLU A 316 12.09 -4.85 8.55
N LEU A 317 13.38 -4.83 8.90
CA LEU A 317 14.38 -5.76 8.38
C LEU A 317 14.83 -6.75 9.47
N LYS A 318 15.13 -8.00 9.10
CA LYS A 318 15.77 -8.98 9.98
C LYS A 318 17.13 -8.47 10.46
N LYS A 319 17.62 -8.97 11.59
CA LYS A 319 18.90 -8.51 12.18
C LYS A 319 20.10 -8.75 11.27
N ASP A 320 20.07 -9.83 10.51
CA ASP A 320 21.12 -10.28 9.58
C ASP A 320 21.05 -9.63 8.20
N HIS A 321 20.02 -8.83 7.92
CA HIS A 321 19.87 -8.12 6.66
C HIS A 321 21.10 -7.22 6.37
N PRO A 322 21.68 -7.24 5.14
CA PRO A 322 22.92 -6.52 4.81
C PRO A 322 22.87 -5.03 5.18
N ARG A 323 21.77 -4.34 4.88
CA ARG A 323 21.61 -2.91 5.19
C ARG A 323 21.57 -2.63 6.69
N LYS A 324 21.03 -3.56 7.50
CA LYS A 324 21.00 -3.44 8.95
C LYS A 324 22.38 -3.66 9.56
N LYS A 325 23.14 -4.63 9.01
CA LYS A 325 24.55 -4.84 9.34
C LYS A 325 25.37 -3.62 9.00
N ARG A 326 25.18 -3.07 7.79
CA ARG A 326 25.90 -1.86 7.36
C ARG A 326 25.63 -0.66 8.25
N ALA A 327 24.37 -0.43 8.63
CA ALA A 327 24.03 0.62 9.58
C ALA A 327 24.69 0.41 10.95
N ALA A 328 24.77 -0.84 11.43
CA ALA A 328 25.43 -1.17 12.70
C ALA A 328 26.93 -0.88 12.67
N GLU A 329 27.60 -0.95 11.53
CA GLU A 329 28.99 -0.57 11.34
C GLU A 329 29.18 0.96 11.37
N ILE A 330 28.21 1.73 10.83
CA ILE A 330 28.32 3.18 10.66
C ILE A 330 27.90 3.93 11.93
N TYR A 331 26.86 3.47 12.65
CA TYR A 331 26.34 4.16 13.83
C TYR A 331 27.39 4.43 14.94
N PRO A 332 28.31 3.52 15.28
CA PRO A 332 29.37 3.81 16.26
C PRO A 332 30.25 4.99 15.86
N GLN A 333 30.63 5.06 14.58
CA GLN A 333 31.44 6.13 14.01
C GLN A 333 30.68 7.46 14.02
N LEU A 334 29.45 7.47 13.56
CA LEU A 334 28.57 8.64 13.61
C LEU A 334 28.37 9.15 15.05
N ASN A 335 28.17 8.24 16.00
CA ASN A 335 27.99 8.60 17.39
C ASN A 335 29.29 9.12 18.05
N ALA A 336 30.47 8.66 17.61
CA ALA A 336 31.75 9.20 18.02
C ALA A 336 31.90 10.68 17.58
N GLU A 337 31.52 11.01 16.33
CA GLU A 337 31.54 12.40 15.88
C GLU A 337 30.53 13.28 16.62
N ARG A 338 29.34 12.75 16.91
CA ARG A 338 28.32 13.43 17.73
C ARG A 338 28.85 13.72 19.15
N LYS A 339 29.54 12.76 19.75
CA LYS A 339 30.17 12.94 21.08
C LYS A 339 31.22 14.04 21.03
N PHE A 340 32.14 13.98 20.05
CA PHE A 340 33.17 14.99 19.87
C PHE A 340 32.58 16.40 19.63
N LEU A 341 31.56 16.55 18.79
CA LEU A 341 30.90 17.83 18.55
C LEU A 341 30.24 18.38 19.84
N ARG A 342 29.63 17.50 20.64
CA ARG A 342 29.02 17.87 21.91
C ARG A 342 30.06 18.42 22.90
N GLU A 343 31.20 17.76 22.99
CA GLU A 343 32.30 18.14 23.91
C GLU A 343 33.05 19.39 23.43
N SER A 344 33.19 19.58 22.11
CA SER A 344 34.00 20.65 21.52
C SER A 344 33.25 21.97 21.30
N ILE A 345 31.99 21.92 20.84
CA ILE A 345 31.21 23.13 20.51
C ILE A 345 29.81 23.15 21.14
N GLY A 346 29.32 22.00 21.65
CA GLY A 346 28.05 21.86 22.37
C GLY A 346 26.80 21.82 21.54
N PHE A 347 26.82 22.29 20.29
CA PHE A 347 25.65 22.32 19.40
C PHE A 347 26.08 22.19 17.94
N TRP A 348 25.27 21.51 17.12
CA TRP A 348 25.51 21.30 15.67
C TRP A 348 24.23 20.96 14.95
N GLU A 349 24.27 21.03 13.60
CA GLU A 349 23.17 20.66 12.71
C GLU A 349 23.44 19.32 12.03
N GLU A 350 22.37 18.55 11.79
CA GLU A 350 22.37 17.33 10.98
C GLU A 350 21.29 17.45 9.89
N ASN A 351 21.67 17.23 8.65
CA ASN A 351 20.74 17.19 7.53
C ASN A 351 20.48 15.74 7.08
N TRP A 352 19.28 15.26 7.31
CA TRP A 352 18.83 13.93 6.95
C TRP A 352 18.06 13.87 5.61
N GLY A 353 17.98 14.98 4.88
CA GLY A 353 17.24 15.10 3.65
C GLY A 353 15.76 15.38 3.88
N ALA A 354 15.02 14.48 4.54
CA ALA A 354 13.61 14.66 4.86
C ALA A 354 13.37 15.65 6.00
N HIS A 355 14.35 15.83 6.89
CA HIS A 355 14.28 16.71 8.05
C HIS A 355 15.66 17.24 8.42
N SER A 356 15.69 18.30 9.20
CA SER A 356 16.89 18.89 9.79
C SER A 356 16.80 18.86 11.30
N ASP A 357 17.91 18.45 11.94
CA ASP A 357 18.05 18.39 13.38
C ASP A 357 19.03 19.47 13.85
N MET A 358 18.73 20.13 14.97
CA MET A 358 19.67 20.94 15.75
C MET A 358 19.88 20.26 17.10
N ALA A 359 21.10 19.78 17.35
CA ALA A 359 21.51 19.28 18.65
C ALA A 359 21.99 20.45 19.51
N PHE A 360 21.75 20.39 20.81
CA PHE A 360 22.18 21.38 21.80
C PHE A 360 22.44 20.73 23.18
N PRO A 361 23.05 21.42 24.15
CA PRO A 361 23.30 20.86 25.48
C PRO A 361 22.02 20.43 26.17
N ASN A 362 22.08 19.35 26.95
CA ASN A 362 20.98 18.92 27.78
C ASN A 362 20.44 20.10 28.60
N THR A 363 19.15 20.37 28.47
CA THR A 363 18.50 21.52 29.09
C THR A 363 17.14 21.13 29.62
N THR A 364 16.91 21.37 30.91
CA THR A 364 15.58 21.22 31.51
C THR A 364 14.84 22.53 31.37
N THR A 365 13.66 22.50 30.74
CA THR A 365 12.85 23.70 30.53
C THR A 365 11.36 23.35 30.43
N LYS A 366 10.51 24.34 30.68
CA LYS A 366 9.07 24.30 30.47
C LYS A 366 8.67 24.80 29.07
N LYS A 367 9.56 25.61 28.44
CA LYS A 367 9.29 26.20 27.14
C LYS A 367 10.54 26.28 26.28
N LEU A 368 10.37 25.94 25.02
CA LEU A 368 11.32 26.32 23.98
C LEU A 368 10.70 27.38 23.07
N ARG A 369 11.52 28.31 22.58
CA ARG A 369 11.15 29.21 21.50
C ARG A 369 12.09 28.99 20.33
N ILE A 370 11.50 28.83 19.15
CA ILE A 370 12.22 28.69 17.89
C ILE A 370 11.98 29.97 17.11
N GLU A 371 13.03 30.73 16.85
CA GLU A 371 12.99 31.96 16.07
C GLU A 371 13.55 31.69 14.68
N PHE A 372 12.76 31.95 13.64
CA PHE A 372 13.14 31.64 12.27
C PHE A 372 13.87 32.82 11.60
N GLY A 373 14.86 32.49 10.77
CA GLY A 373 15.65 33.48 10.03
C GLY A 373 14.92 34.08 8.82
N SER A 374 13.88 33.43 8.34
CA SER A 374 13.07 33.87 7.20
C SER A 374 11.81 34.63 7.65
N PRO A 375 11.34 35.61 6.88
CA PRO A 375 10.06 36.26 7.14
C PRO A 375 8.85 35.38 6.79
N LYS A 376 9.05 34.25 6.12
CA LYS A 376 8.00 33.28 5.78
C LYS A 376 8.38 31.90 6.29
N ILE A 377 7.37 31.15 6.74
CA ILE A 377 7.50 29.80 7.32
C ILE A 377 6.65 28.83 6.50
N PHE A 378 7.25 27.68 6.20
CA PHE A 378 6.63 26.56 5.49
C PHE A 378 7.10 25.26 6.16
N ILE A 379 6.38 24.81 7.18
CA ILE A 379 6.76 23.67 8.03
C ILE A 379 5.59 22.71 8.10
N ASP A 380 5.87 21.40 8.06
CA ASP A 380 4.89 20.35 8.28
C ASP A 380 4.91 19.80 9.70
N GLU A 381 6.09 19.62 10.32
CA GLU A 381 6.18 19.08 11.67
C GLU A 381 7.38 19.66 12.45
N LEU A 382 7.15 19.88 13.75
CA LEU A 382 8.13 20.27 14.75
C LEU A 382 8.25 19.16 15.80
N GLU A 383 9.46 18.69 16.02
CA GLU A 383 9.70 17.59 16.95
C GLU A 383 10.80 17.99 17.95
N VAL A 384 10.66 17.55 19.20
CA VAL A 384 11.68 17.75 20.26
C VAL A 384 12.01 16.42 20.90
N PHE A 385 13.30 16.18 21.14
CA PHE A 385 13.78 14.95 21.74
C PHE A 385 14.65 15.23 22.97
N GLY A 386 14.60 14.30 23.91
CA GLY A 386 15.45 14.30 25.09
C GLY A 386 16.63 13.32 24.98
N PRO A 387 17.58 13.38 25.92
CA PRO A 387 18.77 12.52 25.92
C PRO A 387 18.45 11.02 26.11
N ALA A 388 17.35 10.71 26.79
CA ALA A 388 16.96 9.33 27.12
C ALA A 388 16.33 8.57 25.95
N ASN A 389 15.66 9.25 25.01
CA ASN A 389 14.95 8.57 23.92
C ASN A 389 14.79 9.47 22.68
N PHE A 390 15.59 9.21 21.66
CA PHE A 390 15.53 9.90 20.36
C PHE A 390 14.37 9.49 19.46
N ARG A 391 13.50 8.56 19.90
CA ARG A 391 12.34 8.10 19.12
C ARG A 391 11.02 8.68 19.62
N LYS A 392 11.01 9.25 20.83
CA LYS A 392 9.80 9.82 21.43
C LYS A 392 9.79 11.33 21.21
N ASN A 393 8.92 11.81 20.32
CA ASN A 393 8.68 13.24 20.15
C ASN A 393 8.00 13.82 21.41
N LEU A 394 8.72 14.65 22.16
CA LEU A 394 8.25 15.31 23.38
C LEU A 394 7.36 16.52 23.07
N ALA A 395 7.42 17.05 21.84
CA ALA A 395 6.58 18.15 21.39
C ALA A 395 5.22 17.70 20.84
N HIS A 396 5.00 16.39 20.67
CA HIS A 396 3.75 15.87 20.11
C HIS A 396 2.54 16.26 20.97
N GLN A 397 1.45 16.72 20.33
CA GLN A 397 0.21 17.18 21.01
C GLN A 397 -0.36 16.17 22.03
N ASN A 398 -0.24 14.85 21.77
CA ASN A 398 -0.69 13.79 22.68
C ASN A 398 0.07 13.76 24.01
N THR A 399 1.20 14.50 24.15
CA THR A 399 1.90 14.69 25.43
C THR A 399 1.34 15.83 26.28
N GLY A 400 0.34 16.54 25.79
CA GLY A 400 -0.19 17.76 26.38
C GLY A 400 0.62 19.02 26.03
N THR A 401 1.57 18.90 25.08
CA THR A 401 2.35 20.04 24.59
C THR A 401 1.52 20.89 23.63
N THR A 402 1.61 22.20 23.80
CA THR A 402 0.90 23.20 22.96
C THR A 402 1.89 24.10 22.23
N LEU A 403 1.48 24.61 21.09
CA LEU A 403 2.25 25.56 20.28
C LEU A 403 1.58 26.95 20.30
N VAL A 404 2.42 27.99 20.32
CA VAL A 404 1.99 29.39 20.19
C VAL A 404 2.91 30.08 19.21
N GLU A 405 2.37 30.91 18.32
CA GLU A 405 3.14 31.60 17.28
C GLU A 405 2.98 33.12 17.31
N SER A 406 3.96 33.83 16.74
CA SER A 406 3.94 35.29 16.59
C SER A 406 3.53 35.76 15.18
N SER A 407 3.34 34.83 14.26
CA SER A 407 3.18 35.11 12.82
C SER A 407 1.71 35.32 12.41
N GLU A 408 1.51 35.77 11.18
CA GLU A 408 0.20 35.81 10.52
C GLU A 408 0.07 34.61 9.59
N MET A 409 -1.11 33.99 9.58
CA MET A 409 -1.42 32.87 8.70
C MET A 409 -1.44 33.34 7.23
N LEU A 410 -0.66 32.68 6.36
CA LEU A 410 -0.62 32.96 4.92
C LEU A 410 -1.76 32.29 4.16
N GLN A 411 -2.38 31.26 4.72
CA GLN A 411 -3.41 30.47 4.08
C GLN A 411 -4.39 29.95 5.11
N GLU A 412 -5.68 30.05 4.83
CA GLU A 412 -6.74 29.53 5.67
C GLU A 412 -6.52 28.04 6.01
N GLY A 413 -6.68 27.69 7.27
CA GLY A 413 -6.46 26.33 7.78
C GLY A 413 -5.00 25.92 7.96
N SER A 414 -4.02 26.77 7.67
CA SER A 414 -2.58 26.52 7.90
C SER A 414 -2.16 27.01 9.28
N THR A 415 -2.56 26.32 10.32
CA THR A 415 -2.35 26.72 11.71
C THR A 415 -1.16 26.00 12.33
N VAL A 416 -0.54 26.63 13.34
CA VAL A 416 0.64 26.12 14.03
C VAL A 416 0.32 24.82 14.82
N GLU A 417 -0.91 24.65 15.28
CA GLU A 417 -1.35 23.47 16.04
C GLU A 417 -1.25 22.17 15.24
N LYS A 418 -1.21 22.26 13.92
CA LYS A 418 -0.98 21.11 13.05
C LYS A 418 0.50 20.75 12.90
N ALA A 419 1.40 21.58 13.37
CA ALA A 419 2.84 21.35 13.24
C ALA A 419 3.42 20.46 14.35
N ASN A 420 2.59 19.86 15.22
CA ASN A 420 3.00 18.85 16.20
C ASN A 420 1.98 17.71 16.37
N ASP A 421 1.21 17.42 15.33
CA ASP A 421 0.17 16.39 15.35
C ASP A 421 0.67 14.99 14.93
N GLY A 422 1.94 14.88 14.55
CA GLY A 422 2.59 13.64 14.10
C GLY A 422 2.27 13.26 12.66
N LYS A 423 1.60 14.14 11.91
CA LYS A 423 1.30 13.93 10.51
C LYS A 423 2.25 14.74 9.65
N TYR A 424 2.85 14.07 8.70
CA TYR A 424 3.71 14.70 7.73
C TYR A 424 2.90 15.02 6.49
N GLY A 425 2.93 16.26 6.07
CA GLY A 425 2.15 16.71 4.94
C GLY A 425 2.80 17.88 4.20
N THR A 426 2.01 18.55 3.39
CA THR A 426 2.48 19.62 2.55
C THR A 426 2.50 20.97 3.27
N MET A 427 3.52 21.23 4.10
CA MET A 427 3.72 22.54 4.69
C MET A 427 2.44 23.06 5.40
N VAL A 428 1.95 22.28 6.36
CA VAL A 428 0.67 22.53 7.03
C VAL A 428 0.65 23.84 7.82
N TRP A 429 1.80 24.28 8.32
CA TRP A 429 1.96 25.60 8.92
C TRP A 429 2.63 26.56 7.93
N ARG A 430 1.82 27.44 7.33
CA ARG A 430 2.23 28.47 6.39
C ARG A 430 1.95 29.84 7.00
N ALA A 431 3.01 30.55 7.39
CA ALA A 431 2.88 31.81 8.10
C ALA A 431 3.90 32.85 7.60
N ALA A 432 3.65 34.13 7.89
CA ALA A 432 4.55 35.21 7.60
C ALA A 432 4.71 36.13 8.82
N ALA A 433 5.80 36.88 8.86
CA ALA A 433 5.96 37.98 9.81
C ALA A 433 4.80 38.97 9.68
N ARG A 434 4.26 39.46 10.81
CA ARG A 434 3.18 40.44 10.82
C ARG A 434 3.58 41.68 10.07
N LYS A 435 2.64 42.26 9.30
CA LYS A 435 2.85 43.50 8.60
C LYS A 435 3.26 44.60 9.57
N ASN A 436 4.28 45.36 9.20
CA ASN A 436 4.87 46.41 10.05
C ASN A 436 5.59 45.97 11.31
N SER A 437 5.82 44.68 11.51
CA SER A 437 6.68 44.16 12.59
C SER A 437 8.11 43.98 12.09
N LYS A 438 9.08 44.44 12.88
CA LYS A 438 10.51 44.08 12.70
C LYS A 438 10.83 42.71 13.28
N GLU A 439 9.90 42.10 14.00
CA GLU A 439 10.04 40.82 14.64
C GLU A 439 9.95 39.69 13.63
N LYS A 440 10.91 38.80 13.64
CA LYS A 440 10.90 37.57 12.83
C LYS A 440 9.89 36.58 13.42
N PRO A 441 9.31 35.72 12.59
CA PRO A 441 8.41 34.69 13.08
C PRO A 441 9.07 33.78 14.10
N TRP A 442 8.34 33.45 15.17
CA TRP A 442 8.74 32.46 16.15
C TRP A 442 7.59 31.56 16.54
N VAL A 443 7.92 30.39 17.08
CA VAL A 443 6.99 29.48 17.74
C VAL A 443 7.50 29.13 19.14
N GLU A 444 6.61 29.15 20.12
CA GLU A 444 6.84 28.59 21.46
C GLU A 444 6.24 27.20 21.56
N ILE A 445 7.03 26.28 22.06
CA ILE A 445 6.66 24.89 22.38
C ILE A 445 6.51 24.84 23.90
N ASN A 446 5.28 24.74 24.38
CA ASN A 446 4.94 24.77 25.79
C ASN A 446 4.72 23.35 26.31
N PHE A 447 5.61 22.85 27.14
CA PHE A 447 5.50 21.52 27.75
C PHE A 447 4.61 21.57 29.01
N PRO A 448 3.81 20.53 29.30
CA PRO A 448 2.92 20.51 30.47
C PRO A 448 3.69 20.55 31.81
N LYS A 449 4.94 20.11 31.81
CA LYS A 449 5.88 20.15 32.94
C LYS A 449 7.30 20.36 32.45
N PRO A 450 8.24 20.79 33.31
CA PRO A 450 9.66 20.84 32.94
C PRO A 450 10.15 19.48 32.47
N ILE A 451 10.81 19.44 31.32
CA ILE A 451 11.38 18.22 30.72
C ILE A 451 12.80 18.49 30.24
N GLU A 452 13.62 17.45 30.23
CA GLU A 452 14.98 17.52 29.72
C GLU A 452 14.97 17.26 28.20
N VAL A 453 15.55 18.21 27.44
CA VAL A 453 15.61 18.21 25.98
C VAL A 453 17.02 18.49 25.51
N ASN A 454 17.39 17.97 24.31
CA ASN A 454 18.70 18.24 23.71
C ASN A 454 18.72 18.23 22.19
N ARG A 455 17.56 18.16 21.56
CA ARG A 455 17.44 18.14 20.09
C ARG A 455 16.10 18.72 19.65
N PHE A 456 16.16 19.59 18.69
CA PHE A 456 15.01 20.09 17.93
C PHE A 456 15.11 19.62 16.48
N ARG A 457 14.00 19.19 15.92
CA ARG A 457 13.87 18.77 14.53
C ARG A 457 12.70 19.50 13.89
N PHE A 458 12.85 19.82 12.62
CA PHE A 458 11.73 20.24 11.79
C PHE A 458 11.81 19.65 10.39
N SER A 459 10.66 19.55 9.74
CA SER A 459 10.50 19.25 8.33
C SER A 459 9.55 20.25 7.68
N SER A 460 9.66 20.41 6.36
CA SER A 460 8.81 21.38 5.62
C SER A 460 7.85 20.71 4.63
N ASN A 461 8.18 19.52 4.16
CA ASN A 461 7.38 18.75 3.21
C ASN A 461 7.82 17.28 3.25
N ARG A 462 7.79 16.70 4.45
CA ARG A 462 8.40 15.40 4.71
C ARG A 462 7.65 14.27 4.04
N GLU A 463 6.31 14.28 4.07
CA GLU A 463 5.50 13.29 3.37
C GLU A 463 5.80 13.28 1.88
N TYR A 464 5.81 14.45 1.26
CA TYR A 464 6.10 14.61 -0.15
C TYR A 464 7.50 14.11 -0.54
N HIS A 465 8.49 14.40 0.31
CA HIS A 465 9.86 13.91 0.14
C HIS A 465 9.95 12.37 0.29
N LEU A 466 9.07 11.76 1.07
CA LEU A 466 9.08 10.34 1.40
C LEU A 466 8.15 9.52 0.50
N GLU A 467 7.02 10.09 0.07
CA GLU A 467 6.04 9.43 -0.80
C GLU A 467 6.48 9.45 -2.26
N THR A 468 6.86 10.62 -2.74
CA THR A 468 7.20 10.84 -4.14
C THR A 468 8.41 11.73 -4.29
N ASP A 469 9.13 11.57 -5.39
CA ASP A 469 10.17 12.50 -5.82
C ASP A 469 9.84 12.94 -7.24
N TYR A 470 9.91 14.23 -7.54
CA TYR A 470 9.80 14.66 -8.92
C TYR A 470 11.08 14.29 -9.67
N LEU A 471 10.93 13.88 -10.92
CA LEU A 471 12.07 13.67 -11.82
C LEU A 471 12.87 14.97 -12.03
N GLU A 472 12.22 16.11 -11.87
CA GLU A 472 12.85 17.41 -11.81
C GLU A 472 13.11 17.80 -10.35
N LYS A 473 14.26 18.40 -10.10
CA LYS A 473 14.69 18.86 -8.78
C LYS A 473 13.54 19.51 -8.03
N MET A 474 13.08 18.86 -6.98
CA MET A 474 12.27 19.56 -5.99
C MET A 474 12.97 20.86 -5.61
N PRO A 475 12.26 21.99 -5.53
CA PRO A 475 12.82 23.16 -4.91
C PRO A 475 13.36 22.71 -3.56
N GLY A 476 14.65 22.96 -3.33
CA GLY A 476 15.37 22.45 -2.16
C GLY A 476 14.54 22.63 -0.91
N SER A 477 14.61 21.68 0.00
CA SER A 477 13.90 21.73 1.26
C SER A 477 14.04 23.13 1.86
N TYR A 478 12.91 23.75 2.16
CA TYR A 478 12.90 25.05 2.81
C TYR A 478 13.71 24.98 4.10
N TYR A 479 14.75 25.81 4.18
CA TYR A 479 15.64 25.86 5.33
C TYR A 479 15.84 27.32 5.79
N PRO A 480 15.03 27.76 6.76
CA PRO A 480 15.00 29.20 7.12
C PRO A 480 16.20 29.68 7.91
N GLY A 481 17.08 28.80 8.40
CA GLY A 481 17.95 29.12 9.52
C GLY A 481 17.15 29.49 10.77
N PHE A 482 17.61 29.16 11.95
CA PHE A 482 16.82 29.40 13.16
C PHE A 482 17.68 29.48 14.43
N ARG A 483 17.07 29.95 15.53
CA ARG A 483 17.59 29.90 16.88
C ARG A 483 16.68 29.08 17.77
N VAL A 484 17.25 28.28 18.65
CA VAL A 484 16.56 27.54 19.70
C VAL A 484 16.88 28.21 21.05
N LEU A 485 15.84 28.65 21.73
CA LEU A 485 15.95 29.30 23.05
C LEU A 485 15.15 28.52 24.09
N ALA A 486 15.63 28.50 25.33
CA ALA A 486 14.90 27.93 26.47
C ALA A 486 14.54 29.04 27.47
N LEU A 487 13.31 28.96 28.00
CA LEU A 487 12.89 29.80 29.09
C LEU A 487 13.62 29.37 30.37
N GLN A 488 14.25 30.32 31.06
CA GLN A 488 14.91 30.13 32.34
C GLN A 488 13.94 30.40 33.50
N ASP A 489 14.31 29.99 34.72
CA ASP A 489 13.48 30.18 35.91
C ASP A 489 13.28 31.66 36.27
N ASP A 490 14.19 32.54 35.87
CA ASP A 490 14.11 33.98 36.03
C ASP A 490 13.23 34.70 34.99
N GLY A 491 12.61 33.93 34.07
CA GLY A 491 11.78 34.46 33.01
C GLY A 491 12.54 34.94 31.76
N THR A 492 13.86 34.84 31.73
CA THR A 492 14.66 35.22 30.56
C THR A 492 14.80 34.09 29.54
N TRP A 493 15.11 34.46 28.31
CA TRP A 493 15.33 33.52 27.22
C TRP A 493 16.83 33.31 26.99
N LYS A 494 17.31 32.08 27.20
CA LYS A 494 18.68 31.67 26.91
C LYS A 494 18.77 30.97 25.56
N THR A 495 19.64 31.47 24.67
CA THR A 495 19.93 30.78 23.40
C THR A 495 20.71 29.50 23.68
N LEU A 496 20.16 28.35 23.24
CA LEU A 496 20.80 27.05 23.33
C LEU A 496 21.63 26.74 22.09
N ALA A 497 21.12 27.06 20.93
CA ALA A 497 21.77 26.85 19.63
C ALA A 497 21.19 27.79 18.56
N ALA A 498 21.96 28.02 17.49
CA ALA A 498 21.53 28.77 16.33
C ALA A 498 22.32 28.32 15.09
N THR A 499 21.70 28.28 13.93
CA THR A 499 22.34 27.98 12.65
C THR A 499 23.58 28.81 12.39
N GLN A 500 23.47 30.12 12.61
CA GLN A 500 24.61 31.05 12.42
C GLN A 500 25.74 30.80 13.41
N LEU A 501 25.41 30.54 14.66
CA LEU A 501 26.42 30.26 15.71
C LEU A 501 27.12 28.93 15.44
N ALA A 502 26.37 27.88 15.00
CA ALA A 502 26.96 26.60 14.63
C ALA A 502 27.98 26.76 13.49
N ARG A 503 27.60 27.47 12.43
CA ARG A 503 28.53 27.77 11.32
C ARG A 503 29.76 28.56 11.74
N GLN A 504 29.59 29.56 12.61
CA GLN A 504 30.72 30.35 13.13
C GLN A 504 31.65 29.53 14.04
N SER A 505 31.08 28.67 14.91
CA SER A 505 31.84 27.78 15.77
C SER A 505 32.66 26.76 14.97
N LEU A 506 32.08 26.18 13.93
CA LEU A 506 32.79 25.27 13.03
C LEU A 506 33.92 25.98 12.27
N LYS A 507 33.73 27.24 11.82
CA LYS A 507 34.79 28.01 11.18
C LYS A 507 35.96 28.31 12.11
N LYS A 508 35.69 28.51 13.41
CA LYS A 508 36.72 28.80 14.44
C LYS A 508 37.42 27.57 14.99
N ASN A 509 36.82 26.37 14.79
CA ASN A 509 37.36 25.10 15.28
C ASN A 509 37.51 24.12 14.10
N PRO A 510 38.73 24.02 13.50
CA PRO A 510 38.97 23.12 12.37
C PRO A 510 38.70 21.64 12.67
N GLN A 511 38.96 21.20 13.92
CA GLN A 511 38.69 19.81 14.31
C GLN A 511 37.19 19.52 14.38
N ALA A 512 36.40 20.43 14.98
CA ALA A 512 34.94 20.31 14.96
C ALA A 512 34.37 20.39 13.56
N ASN A 513 34.93 21.21 12.68
CA ASN A 513 34.53 21.26 11.26
C ASN A 513 34.80 19.93 10.53
N GLY A 514 35.97 19.33 10.80
CA GLY A 514 36.30 17.99 10.30
C GLY A 514 35.31 16.93 10.77
N ALA A 515 34.99 16.95 12.08
CA ALA A 515 33.99 16.06 12.67
C ALA A 515 32.58 16.23 12.06
N ALA A 516 32.16 17.48 11.88
CA ALA A 516 30.86 17.78 11.24
C ALA A 516 30.81 17.29 9.79
N LYS A 517 31.88 17.42 9.02
CA LYS A 517 31.97 16.89 7.65
C LYS A 517 31.88 15.35 7.62
N ARG A 518 32.60 14.66 8.52
CA ARG A 518 32.52 13.19 8.62
C ARG A 518 31.14 12.75 9.08
N LEU A 519 30.53 13.44 10.04
CA LEU A 519 29.16 13.19 10.48
C LEU A 519 28.17 13.24 9.29
N HIS A 520 28.25 14.27 8.46
CA HIS A 520 27.40 14.40 7.28
C HIS A 520 27.70 13.32 6.23
N ALA A 521 28.95 12.90 6.07
CA ALA A 521 29.31 11.79 5.20
C ALA A 521 28.69 10.47 5.71
N TYR A 522 28.78 10.18 7.02
CA TYR A 522 28.12 9.01 7.61
C TYR A 522 26.60 9.05 7.48
N ILE A 523 25.95 10.21 7.61
CA ILE A 523 24.53 10.38 7.37
C ILE A 523 24.19 10.06 5.89
N ALA A 524 25.00 10.57 4.96
CA ALA A 524 24.82 10.29 3.53
C ALA A 524 24.93 8.79 3.24
N THR A 525 25.97 8.13 3.77
CA THR A 525 26.15 6.67 3.64
C THR A 525 24.99 5.89 4.27
N LEU A 526 24.51 6.28 5.45
CA LEU A 526 23.34 5.64 6.07
C LEU A 526 22.06 5.79 5.23
N ARG A 527 21.88 6.92 4.55
CA ARG A 527 20.74 7.16 3.66
C ARG A 527 20.81 6.32 2.40
N GLU A 528 22.00 5.96 1.93
CA GLU A 528 22.23 5.19 0.73
C GLU A 528 22.34 3.69 1.01
N GLU A 529 23.15 3.28 1.98
CA GLU A 529 23.52 1.90 2.26
C GLU A 529 22.77 1.28 3.46
N GLY A 530 22.22 2.11 4.37
CA GLY A 530 21.45 1.68 5.52
C GLY A 530 19.98 1.39 5.23
N PRO A 531 19.21 0.99 6.25
CA PRO A 531 17.76 0.99 6.17
C PRO A 531 17.28 2.41 5.90
N HIS A 532 16.69 2.63 4.76
CA HIS A 532 16.21 3.96 4.38
C HIS A 532 14.75 3.90 3.95
N HIS A 533 14.18 5.07 3.85
CA HIS A 533 12.80 5.25 3.49
C HIS A 533 12.53 4.75 2.07
N SER A 534 11.53 3.90 1.93
CA SER A 534 11.17 3.26 0.67
C SER A 534 9.65 3.29 0.50
N PHE A 535 9.17 3.41 -0.74
CA PHE A 535 7.74 3.39 -1.06
C PHE A 535 7.20 1.96 -1.00
N ILE A 536 6.80 1.54 0.19
CA ILE A 536 6.33 0.18 0.52
C ILE A 536 5.03 0.19 1.34
N GLY A 537 4.32 1.31 1.34
CA GLY A 537 3.09 1.52 2.10
C GLY A 537 3.33 1.87 3.58
N ASN A 538 2.37 2.56 4.15
CA ASN A 538 2.25 2.80 5.59
C ASN A 538 1.03 2.06 6.12
N PHE A 539 1.01 1.77 7.42
CA PHE A 539 -0.10 1.05 8.04
C PHE A 539 -0.67 1.87 9.21
N THR A 540 -1.97 2.07 9.17
CA THR A 540 -2.73 2.75 10.22
C THR A 540 -3.82 1.83 10.76
N GLN A 541 -4.31 2.10 11.96
CA GLN A 541 -5.46 1.36 12.48
C GLN A 541 -6.71 1.82 11.74
N PRO A 542 -7.39 0.94 10.97
CA PRO A 542 -8.60 1.30 10.27
C PRO A 542 -9.79 1.45 11.21
N GLY A 543 -10.68 2.37 10.90
CA GLY A 543 -12.01 2.46 11.48
C GLY A 543 -12.97 1.40 10.92
N PRO A 544 -14.26 1.47 11.33
CA PRO A 544 -15.32 0.64 10.76
C PRO A 544 -15.45 0.86 9.25
N THR A 545 -15.62 -0.22 8.50
CA THR A 545 -15.83 -0.18 7.05
C THR A 545 -17.31 -0.37 6.74
N LYS A 546 -17.83 0.42 5.81
CA LYS A 546 -19.23 0.38 5.40
C LYS A 546 -19.35 0.04 3.91
N VAL A 547 -20.42 -0.66 3.57
CA VAL A 547 -20.81 -0.83 2.17
C VAL A 547 -21.14 0.54 1.58
N LEU A 548 -20.61 0.84 0.40
CA LEU A 548 -20.91 2.10 -0.28
C LEU A 548 -21.97 1.86 -1.37
N HIS A 549 -23.06 2.62 -1.32
CA HIS A 549 -24.08 2.54 -2.35
C HIS A 549 -23.51 2.93 -3.71
N ARG A 550 -23.57 2.02 -4.67
CA ARG A 550 -22.98 2.18 -6.01
C ARG A 550 -21.50 2.62 -6.00
N GLY A 551 -20.76 2.20 -4.98
CA GLY A 551 -19.34 2.54 -4.85
C GLY A 551 -19.03 3.98 -4.41
N SER A 552 -20.05 4.78 -4.10
CA SER A 552 -19.88 6.20 -3.73
C SER A 552 -19.54 6.37 -2.24
N PRO A 553 -18.39 6.96 -1.89
CA PRO A 553 -18.02 7.26 -0.51
C PRO A 553 -18.96 8.23 0.21
N GLU A 554 -19.77 8.97 -0.56
CA GLU A 554 -20.76 9.92 -0.02
C GLU A 554 -22.05 9.22 0.46
N ASN A 555 -22.26 7.97 0.06
CA ASN A 555 -23.46 7.21 0.38
C ASN A 555 -23.15 5.90 1.13
N PRO A 556 -22.58 5.98 2.36
CA PRO A 556 -22.29 4.80 3.16
C PRO A 556 -23.58 4.13 3.65
N ARG A 557 -23.60 2.78 3.66
CA ARG A 557 -24.68 1.90 4.13
C ARG A 557 -24.22 1.16 5.41
N ASP A 558 -24.62 -0.09 5.53
CA ASP A 558 -24.36 -0.93 6.69
C ASP A 558 -22.87 -1.22 6.88
N GLU A 559 -22.44 -1.35 8.12
CA GLU A 559 -21.10 -1.75 8.49
C GLU A 559 -20.87 -3.24 8.19
N VAL A 560 -19.66 -3.58 7.75
CA VAL A 560 -19.25 -4.96 7.49
C VAL A 560 -17.99 -5.30 8.29
N PRO A 561 -17.90 -6.52 8.84
CA PRO A 561 -16.66 -6.99 9.47
C PRO A 561 -15.57 -7.28 8.44
N PRO A 562 -14.29 -7.22 8.84
CA PRO A 562 -13.20 -7.71 7.99
C PRO A 562 -13.34 -9.22 7.77
N ALA A 563 -13.46 -9.63 6.51
CA ALA A 563 -13.58 -11.04 6.11
C ALA A 563 -13.09 -11.23 4.67
N ALA A 564 -12.79 -12.46 4.28
CA ALA A 564 -12.54 -12.87 2.91
C ALA A 564 -13.86 -13.29 2.22
N PHE A 565 -13.80 -13.95 1.07
CA PHE A 565 -14.99 -14.31 0.29
C PHE A 565 -15.81 -15.43 0.96
N ALA A 566 -17.08 -15.18 1.22
CA ALA A 566 -17.99 -16.12 1.87
C ALA A 566 -18.09 -17.47 1.14
N ILE A 567 -18.00 -17.46 -0.19
CA ILE A 567 -18.04 -18.69 -1.01
C ILE A 567 -16.88 -19.66 -0.73
N MET A 568 -15.79 -19.17 -0.15
CA MET A 568 -14.59 -19.94 0.19
C MET A 568 -14.33 -19.93 1.71
N GLU A 569 -15.38 -19.98 2.51
CA GLU A 569 -15.29 -20.00 3.98
C GLU A 569 -14.47 -18.82 4.55
N GLY A 570 -14.71 -17.63 3.99
CA GLY A 570 -13.92 -16.42 4.26
C GLY A 570 -14.19 -15.73 5.61
N ASP A 571 -14.92 -16.36 6.54
CA ASP A 571 -15.03 -15.84 7.91
C ASP A 571 -13.70 -16.06 8.65
N LEU A 572 -12.99 -14.96 8.90
CA LEU A 572 -11.68 -14.97 9.56
C LEU A 572 -11.77 -14.77 11.09
N GLY A 573 -12.97 -14.69 11.66
CA GLY A 573 -13.20 -14.41 13.07
C GLY A 573 -12.73 -13.00 13.48
N LEU A 574 -12.81 -12.03 12.56
CA LEU A 574 -12.37 -10.65 12.76
C LEU A 574 -13.55 -9.70 13.00
N ASN A 575 -13.27 -8.56 13.61
CA ASN A 575 -14.24 -7.49 13.81
C ASN A 575 -13.60 -6.11 13.58
N SER A 576 -14.41 -5.04 13.66
CA SER A 576 -13.96 -3.66 13.40
C SER A 576 -12.90 -3.16 14.39
N SER A 577 -12.78 -3.73 15.59
CA SER A 577 -11.73 -3.40 16.57
C SER A 577 -10.42 -4.17 16.38
N THR A 578 -10.41 -5.21 15.55
CA THR A 578 -9.20 -6.01 15.30
C THR A 578 -8.11 -5.15 14.67
N LYS A 579 -6.90 -5.25 15.20
CA LYS A 579 -5.74 -4.47 14.73
C LYS A 579 -5.36 -4.81 13.30
N ASP A 580 -4.92 -3.81 12.53
CA ASP A 580 -4.49 -3.95 11.13
C ASP A 580 -3.54 -5.12 10.88
N PRO A 581 -2.43 -5.29 11.63
CA PRO A 581 -1.51 -6.40 11.38
C PRO A 581 -2.19 -7.78 11.51
N VAL A 582 -3.10 -7.92 12.47
CA VAL A 582 -3.84 -9.19 12.68
C VAL A 582 -4.77 -9.47 11.51
N ARG A 583 -5.46 -8.44 10.97
CA ARG A 583 -6.34 -8.59 9.81
C ARG A 583 -5.55 -9.12 8.60
N ARG A 584 -4.44 -8.48 8.26
CA ARG A 584 -3.61 -8.85 7.10
C ARG A 584 -2.99 -10.25 7.26
N LYS A 585 -2.50 -10.58 8.46
CA LYS A 585 -1.94 -11.91 8.73
C LYS A 585 -2.99 -13.02 8.60
N LYS A 586 -4.19 -12.82 9.17
CA LYS A 586 -5.30 -13.77 9.08
C LYS A 586 -5.75 -14.00 7.63
N PHE A 587 -5.78 -12.94 6.83
CA PHE A 587 -6.06 -13.06 5.40
C PHE A 587 -4.96 -13.83 4.67
N ALA A 588 -3.69 -13.56 4.99
CA ALA A 588 -2.57 -14.31 4.41
C ALA A 588 -2.66 -15.81 4.77
N ASP A 589 -3.00 -16.15 6.02
CA ASP A 589 -3.18 -17.54 6.46
C ASP A 589 -4.33 -18.23 5.70
N TRP A 590 -5.47 -17.54 5.50
CA TRP A 590 -6.58 -18.07 4.73
C TRP A 590 -6.18 -18.31 3.26
N LEU A 591 -5.50 -17.35 2.64
CA LEU A 591 -5.09 -17.42 1.24
C LEU A 591 -4.05 -18.51 0.99
N THR A 592 -3.21 -18.81 1.99
CA THR A 592 -2.15 -19.82 1.92
C THR A 592 -2.53 -21.17 2.52
N ASP A 593 -3.78 -21.31 2.97
CA ASP A 593 -4.29 -22.63 3.41
C ASP A 593 -4.23 -23.62 2.24
N PRO A 594 -3.66 -24.83 2.42
CA PRO A 594 -3.63 -25.86 1.37
C PRO A 594 -5.00 -26.22 0.79
N LYS A 595 -6.08 -25.95 1.51
CA LYS A 595 -7.46 -26.17 1.04
C LYS A 595 -7.99 -25.02 0.19
N HIS A 596 -7.29 -23.88 0.15
CA HIS A 596 -7.74 -22.73 -0.64
C HIS A 596 -7.76 -23.06 -2.13
N PRO A 597 -8.93 -22.99 -2.80
CA PRO A 597 -9.08 -23.59 -4.14
C PRO A 597 -8.34 -22.84 -5.24
N LEU A 598 -8.13 -21.52 -5.11
CA LEU A 598 -7.63 -20.68 -6.20
C LEU A 598 -6.12 -20.50 -6.19
N THR A 599 -5.49 -20.35 -5.04
CA THR A 599 -4.08 -19.91 -4.93
C THR A 599 -3.12 -20.80 -5.73
N ALA A 600 -3.18 -22.12 -5.51
CA ALA A 600 -2.33 -23.05 -6.25
C ALA A 600 -2.68 -23.11 -7.75
N ARG A 601 -3.99 -23.10 -8.09
CA ARG A 601 -4.45 -23.12 -9.48
C ARG A 601 -3.96 -21.91 -10.27
N VAL A 602 -4.02 -20.73 -9.67
CA VAL A 602 -3.56 -19.49 -10.32
C VAL A 602 -2.07 -19.52 -10.58
N MET A 603 -1.28 -19.99 -9.61
CA MET A 603 0.18 -20.06 -9.78
C MET A 603 0.58 -21.11 -10.84
N VAL A 604 -0.03 -22.29 -10.80
CA VAL A 604 0.22 -23.34 -11.82
C VAL A 604 -0.14 -22.84 -13.20
N ASN A 605 -1.32 -22.20 -13.37
CA ASN A 605 -1.72 -21.63 -14.66
C ASN A 605 -0.74 -20.56 -15.16
N ARG A 606 -0.21 -19.74 -14.26
CA ARG A 606 0.78 -18.71 -14.60
C ARG A 606 2.12 -19.31 -15.03
N ILE A 607 2.63 -20.29 -14.30
CA ILE A 607 3.84 -21.03 -14.70
C ILE A 607 3.63 -21.66 -16.07
N TRP A 608 2.51 -22.33 -16.28
CA TRP A 608 2.15 -22.95 -17.57
C TRP A 608 2.11 -21.94 -18.73
N HIS A 609 1.62 -20.73 -18.46
CA HIS A 609 1.55 -19.66 -19.47
C HIS A 609 2.93 -19.17 -19.92
N HIS A 610 3.91 -19.16 -19.01
CA HIS A 610 5.26 -18.63 -19.28
C HIS A 610 6.23 -19.69 -19.80
N LEU A 611 5.95 -20.99 -19.60
CA LEU A 611 6.71 -22.10 -20.17
C LEU A 611 6.18 -22.49 -21.56
#